data_a33334a26ab9e9b255206a922c2eed38
#
_entry.id   a33334a26ab9e9b255206a922c2eed38
#
_cell.length_a   1.000
_cell.length_b   1.000
_cell.length_c   1.000
_cell.angle_alpha   90.00
_cell.angle_beta   90.00
_cell.angle_gamma   90.00
#
_symmetry.space_group_name_H-M   'P 1'
#
loop_
_entity.id
_entity.type
_entity.pdbx_description
1 polymer ?
#
loop_
_entity_poly.entity_id
_entity_poly.type
_entity_poly.pdbx_seq_one_letter_code
_entity_poly.pdbx_strand_id
1 'polypeptide(L)'
;MAITKEAIVKAALDILNREGIANLTMRTLAKELNIKAASLYLHIKNKQDLYNLIAEHITQEISLPEKVDDPKEALTFIAMEFRRALLKTRDSTEIFARSVPITLNRTKIIKFALNALSRYGVSDKNCVTAGNLLNNYVLSFVADEIRTRHTSPEEAKQLEQLWGEQYVLNMDFEEQFLYGLKVLLAGLQQIK
;
A
#
# COMPACT_ATOMS: atom_id res chain seq x y z
N MET A 1 -30.04 -2.93 13.54
CA MET A 1 -28.75 -2.35 13.94
C MET A 1 -28.40 -1.21 12.98
N ALA A 2 -27.99 -0.05 13.45
CA ALA A 2 -27.53 1.02 12.58
C ALA A 2 -26.19 0.59 11.94
N ILE A 3 -26.08 0.78 10.62
CA ILE A 3 -24.86 0.45 9.89
C ILE A 3 -23.82 1.54 10.13
N THR A 4 -22.58 1.16 10.42
CA THR A 4 -21.47 2.09 10.61
C THR A 4 -20.45 1.95 9.48
N LYS A 5 -19.59 2.95 9.30
CA LYS A 5 -18.48 2.88 8.34
C LYS A 5 -17.52 1.73 8.65
N GLU A 6 -17.30 1.46 9.93
CA GLU A 6 -16.46 0.35 10.41
C GLU A 6 -17.05 -1.02 10.00
N ALA A 7 -18.37 -1.19 10.14
CA ALA A 7 -19.05 -2.41 9.70
C ALA A 7 -18.96 -2.58 8.18
N ILE A 8 -19.08 -1.50 7.41
CA ILE A 8 -18.93 -1.51 5.95
C ILE A 8 -17.50 -1.91 5.55
N VAL A 9 -16.49 -1.32 6.19
CA VAL A 9 -15.07 -1.64 5.92
C VAL A 9 -14.77 -3.09 6.28
N LYS A 10 -15.24 -3.58 7.43
CA LYS A 10 -15.07 -4.97 7.84
C LYS A 10 -15.66 -5.94 6.81
N ALA A 11 -16.92 -5.74 6.41
CA ALA A 11 -17.57 -6.57 5.40
C ALA A 11 -16.84 -6.51 4.04
N ALA A 12 -16.31 -5.34 3.67
CA ALA A 12 -15.52 -5.20 2.45
C ALA A 12 -14.20 -5.96 2.52
N LEU A 13 -13.50 -5.95 3.66
CA LEU A 13 -12.28 -6.74 3.90
C LEU A 13 -12.57 -8.24 3.88
N ASP A 14 -13.68 -8.68 4.45
CA ASP A 14 -14.11 -10.08 4.42
C ASP A 14 -14.34 -10.56 2.96
N ILE A 15 -15.00 -9.74 2.13
CA ILE A 15 -15.16 -10.02 0.69
C ILE A 15 -13.80 -10.04 -0.03
N LEU A 16 -12.92 -9.05 0.23
CA LEU A 16 -11.59 -9.01 -0.39
C LEU A 16 -10.79 -10.27 -0.07
N ASN A 17 -10.74 -10.67 1.18
CA ASN A 17 -9.96 -11.83 1.62
C ASN A 17 -10.51 -13.14 1.02
N ARG A 18 -11.83 -13.28 0.95
CA ARG A 18 -12.49 -14.48 0.43
C ARG A 18 -12.48 -14.54 -1.10
N GLU A 19 -12.85 -13.46 -1.76
CA GLU A 19 -13.21 -13.46 -3.18
C GLU A 19 -12.36 -12.53 -4.06
N GLY A 20 -11.56 -11.63 -3.45
CA GLY A 20 -10.74 -10.65 -4.15
C GLY A 20 -11.50 -9.41 -4.63
N ILE A 21 -10.74 -8.42 -5.12
CA ILE A 21 -11.24 -7.08 -5.48
C ILE A 21 -12.24 -7.10 -6.64
N ALA A 22 -12.15 -8.08 -7.54
CA ALA A 22 -13.10 -8.22 -8.66
C ALA A 22 -14.53 -8.41 -8.16
N ASN A 23 -14.71 -9.12 -7.05
CA ASN A 23 -16.00 -9.40 -6.42
C ASN A 23 -16.45 -8.33 -5.41
N LEU A 24 -15.59 -7.36 -5.08
CA LEU A 24 -15.97 -6.24 -4.23
C LEU A 24 -16.80 -5.24 -5.03
N THR A 25 -18.12 -5.43 -5.01
CA THR A 25 -19.11 -4.53 -5.63
C THR A 25 -20.07 -3.98 -4.59
N MET A 26 -20.74 -2.85 -4.89
CA MET A 26 -21.79 -2.29 -4.02
C MET A 26 -22.91 -3.29 -3.74
N ARG A 27 -23.20 -4.16 -4.70
CA ARG A 27 -24.24 -5.18 -4.59
C ARG A 27 -23.80 -6.33 -3.67
N THR A 28 -22.58 -6.84 -3.85
CA THR A 28 -22.05 -7.91 -2.99
C THR A 28 -21.88 -7.42 -1.55
N LEU A 29 -21.42 -6.19 -1.36
CA LEU A 29 -21.28 -5.56 -0.05
C LEU A 29 -22.64 -5.37 0.66
N ALA A 30 -23.67 -4.93 -0.06
CA ALA A 30 -25.02 -4.81 0.49
C ALA A 30 -25.58 -6.18 0.90
N LYS A 31 -25.33 -7.23 0.09
CA LYS A 31 -25.73 -8.60 0.39
C LYS A 31 -25.01 -9.13 1.64
N GLU A 32 -23.70 -8.91 1.76
CA GLU A 32 -22.89 -9.30 2.92
C GLU A 32 -23.41 -8.66 4.21
N LEU A 33 -23.80 -7.40 4.15
CA LEU A 33 -24.37 -6.65 5.28
C LEU A 33 -25.86 -6.93 5.53
N ASN A 34 -26.49 -7.74 4.69
CA ASN A 34 -27.95 -8.03 4.73
C ASN A 34 -28.81 -6.76 4.70
N ILE A 35 -28.49 -5.83 3.77
CA ILE A 35 -29.21 -4.56 3.61
C ILE A 35 -29.55 -4.31 2.14
N LYS A 36 -30.42 -3.34 1.89
CA LYS A 36 -30.66 -2.82 0.53
C LYS A 36 -29.45 -1.98 0.08
N ALA A 37 -29.08 -2.09 -1.20
CA ALA A 37 -27.97 -1.30 -1.75
C ALA A 37 -28.16 0.22 -1.55
N ALA A 38 -29.41 0.71 -1.60
CA ALA A 38 -29.73 2.12 -1.31
C ALA A 38 -29.27 2.56 0.10
N SER A 39 -29.31 1.67 1.09
CA SER A 39 -28.86 1.99 2.45
C SER A 39 -27.35 2.20 2.53
N LEU A 40 -26.56 1.58 1.67
CA LEU A 40 -25.10 1.83 1.61
C LEU A 40 -24.79 3.26 1.19
N TYR A 41 -25.56 3.80 0.25
CA TYR A 41 -25.33 5.14 -0.27
C TYR A 41 -25.63 6.28 0.74
N LEU A 42 -26.22 5.95 1.89
CA LEU A 42 -26.32 6.88 3.03
C LEU A 42 -24.96 7.05 3.75
N HIS A 43 -24.05 6.08 3.63
CA HIS A 43 -22.77 6.03 4.33
C HIS A 43 -21.56 6.24 3.41
N ILE A 44 -21.65 5.79 2.16
CA ILE A 44 -20.59 5.88 1.14
C ILE A 44 -21.18 6.37 -0.18
N LYS A 45 -20.56 7.39 -0.78
CA LYS A 45 -21.09 8.05 -1.98
C LYS A 45 -21.00 7.18 -3.24
N ASN A 46 -19.92 6.43 -3.35
CA ASN A 46 -19.61 5.60 -4.52
C ASN A 46 -18.54 4.57 -4.17
N LYS A 47 -18.12 3.76 -5.16
CA LYS A 47 -17.08 2.75 -4.99
C LYS A 47 -15.69 3.36 -4.69
N GLN A 48 -15.42 4.55 -5.20
CA GLN A 48 -14.19 5.30 -4.90
C GLN A 48 -14.10 5.64 -3.41
N ASP A 49 -15.21 6.07 -2.80
CA ASP A 49 -15.28 6.38 -1.37
C ASP A 49 -15.06 5.12 -0.52
N LEU A 50 -15.57 3.96 -0.96
CA LEU A 50 -15.27 2.67 -0.33
C LEU A 50 -13.76 2.35 -0.37
N TYR A 51 -13.10 2.53 -1.51
CA TYR A 51 -11.66 2.32 -1.60
C TYR A 51 -10.87 3.26 -0.68
N ASN A 52 -11.30 4.52 -0.56
CA ASN A 52 -10.69 5.48 0.36
C ASN A 52 -10.82 5.02 1.82
N LEU A 53 -11.98 4.47 2.22
CA LEU A 53 -12.20 3.95 3.57
C LEU A 53 -11.35 2.70 3.86
N ILE A 54 -11.23 1.79 2.90
CA ILE A 54 -10.38 0.59 3.04
C ILE A 54 -8.91 1.02 3.14
N ALA A 55 -8.45 1.92 2.28
CA ALA A 55 -7.08 2.44 2.33
C ALA A 55 -6.79 3.17 3.65
N GLU A 56 -7.75 3.93 4.20
CA GLU A 56 -7.65 4.52 5.54
C GLU A 56 -7.49 3.44 6.61
N HIS A 57 -8.31 2.39 6.56
CA HIS A 57 -8.22 1.29 7.51
C HIS A 57 -6.84 0.60 7.46
N ILE A 58 -6.31 0.31 6.27
CA ILE A 58 -4.97 -0.27 6.11
C ILE A 58 -3.91 0.65 6.73
N THR A 59 -4.02 1.96 6.55
CA THR A 59 -3.05 2.93 7.09
C THR A 59 -3.17 3.15 8.60
N GLN A 60 -4.30 2.79 9.23
CA GLN A 60 -4.43 2.79 10.70
C GLN A 60 -3.49 1.80 11.40
N GLU A 61 -3.03 0.78 10.68
CA GLU A 61 -2.01 -0.17 11.15
C GLU A 61 -0.61 0.44 11.30
N ILE A 62 -0.38 1.63 10.73
CA ILE A 62 0.91 2.33 10.74
C ILE A 62 0.95 3.30 11.92
N SER A 63 1.77 2.98 12.91
CA SER A 63 2.03 3.85 14.04
C SER A 63 3.24 4.73 13.76
N LEU A 64 3.01 6.02 13.46
CA LEU A 64 4.11 6.96 13.26
C LEU A 64 4.85 7.21 14.57
N PRO A 65 6.20 7.23 14.55
CA PRO A 65 6.99 7.55 15.72
C PRO A 65 6.84 9.04 16.08
N GLU A 66 6.92 9.36 17.37
CA GLU A 66 6.81 10.75 17.83
C GLU A 66 7.97 11.61 17.32
N LYS A 67 9.18 11.03 17.26
CA LYS A 67 10.39 11.70 16.81
C LYS A 67 11.32 10.72 16.11
N VAL A 68 11.85 11.15 14.96
CA VAL A 68 12.98 10.50 14.28
C VAL A 68 13.93 11.60 13.83
N ASP A 69 15.14 11.58 14.38
CA ASP A 69 16.13 12.65 14.11
C ASP A 69 16.79 12.48 12.75
N ASP A 70 17.10 11.25 12.33
CA ASP A 70 17.64 10.98 10.99
C ASP A 70 16.51 10.87 9.96
N PRO A 71 16.47 11.76 8.95
CA PRO A 71 15.46 11.71 7.90
C PRO A 71 15.53 10.45 7.03
N LYS A 72 16.71 9.84 6.88
CA LYS A 72 16.85 8.57 6.16
C LYS A 72 16.19 7.42 6.93
N GLU A 73 16.40 7.37 8.23
CA GLU A 73 15.72 6.40 9.08
C GLU A 73 14.20 6.59 9.05
N ALA A 74 13.72 7.86 9.08
CA ALA A 74 12.30 8.16 8.98
C ALA A 74 11.69 7.66 7.65
N LEU A 75 12.38 7.88 6.52
CA LEU A 75 11.93 7.41 5.20
C LEU A 75 11.97 5.88 5.10
N THR A 76 12.99 5.25 5.65
CA THR A 76 13.10 3.79 5.70
C THR A 76 11.99 3.19 6.55
N PHE A 77 11.78 3.75 7.74
CA PHE A 77 10.72 3.33 8.65
C PHE A 77 9.33 3.36 7.97
N ILE A 78 8.97 4.51 7.37
CA ILE A 78 7.62 4.63 6.78
C ILE A 78 7.43 3.72 5.58
N ALA A 79 8.48 3.48 4.76
CA ALA A 79 8.42 2.58 3.63
C ALA A 79 8.22 1.12 4.08
N MET A 80 8.93 0.68 5.15
CA MET A 80 8.80 -0.65 5.74
C MET A 80 7.43 -0.86 6.37
N GLU A 81 6.95 0.09 7.16
CA GLU A 81 5.62 0.01 7.78
C GLU A 81 4.50 -0.02 6.74
N PHE A 82 4.64 0.78 5.67
CA PHE A 82 3.66 0.77 4.60
C PHE A 82 3.67 -0.58 3.85
N ARG A 83 4.85 -1.13 3.51
CA ARG A 83 4.97 -2.49 2.96
C ARG A 83 4.30 -3.52 3.88
N ARG A 84 4.60 -3.48 5.20
CA ARG A 84 4.02 -4.38 6.19
C ARG A 84 2.50 -4.31 6.24
N ALA A 85 1.93 -3.11 6.22
CA ALA A 85 0.49 -2.89 6.25
C ALA A 85 -0.19 -3.39 4.95
N LEU A 86 0.43 -3.17 3.79
CA LEU A 86 -0.08 -3.65 2.51
C LEU A 86 -0.11 -5.18 2.42
N LEU A 87 0.94 -5.86 2.90
CA LEU A 87 1.04 -7.32 2.86
C LEU A 87 -0.03 -8.04 3.70
N LYS A 88 -0.63 -7.37 4.67
CA LYS A 88 -1.69 -7.94 5.52
C LYS A 88 -3.07 -8.01 4.84
N THR A 89 -3.28 -7.25 3.77
CA THR A 89 -4.61 -7.15 3.13
C THR A 89 -4.51 -7.58 1.67
N ARG A 90 -5.32 -8.56 1.29
CA ARG A 90 -5.42 -9.01 -0.10
C ARG A 90 -5.81 -7.84 -1.02
N ASP A 91 -5.21 -7.79 -2.20
CA ASP A 91 -5.44 -6.77 -3.23
C ASP A 91 -5.23 -5.32 -2.75
N SER A 92 -4.46 -5.13 -1.67
CA SER A 92 -4.20 -3.80 -1.08
C SER A 92 -3.59 -2.83 -2.08
N THR A 93 -2.65 -3.26 -2.91
CA THR A 93 -2.00 -2.43 -3.92
C THR A 93 -2.99 -1.89 -4.95
N GLU A 94 -3.97 -2.71 -5.37
CA GLU A 94 -5.06 -2.27 -6.25
C GLU A 94 -6.03 -1.30 -5.54
N ILE A 95 -6.32 -1.51 -4.25
CA ILE A 95 -7.10 -0.57 -3.44
C ILE A 95 -6.42 0.80 -3.43
N PHE A 96 -5.10 0.83 -3.17
CA PHE A 96 -4.35 2.08 -3.15
C PHE A 96 -4.28 2.75 -4.52
N ALA A 97 -4.08 1.99 -5.60
CA ALA A 97 -4.09 2.51 -6.98
C ALA A 97 -5.44 3.16 -7.37
N ARG A 98 -6.54 2.69 -6.76
CA ARG A 98 -7.91 3.19 -7.02
C ARG A 98 -8.39 4.19 -5.97
N SER A 99 -7.63 4.49 -4.93
CA SER A 99 -8.01 5.39 -3.85
C SER A 99 -7.34 6.76 -3.97
N VAL A 100 -8.00 7.80 -3.42
CA VAL A 100 -7.44 9.15 -3.34
C VAL A 100 -6.93 9.39 -1.92
N PRO A 101 -5.73 9.99 -1.71
CA PRO A 101 -5.11 10.15 -0.39
C PRO A 101 -5.67 11.35 0.40
N ILE A 102 -7.00 11.38 0.61
CA ILE A 102 -7.71 12.49 1.27
C ILE A 102 -8.17 12.17 2.70
N THR A 103 -7.86 10.98 3.20
CA THR A 103 -8.27 10.52 4.52
C THR A 103 -7.26 10.90 5.60
N LEU A 104 -7.68 10.85 6.87
CA LEU A 104 -6.93 11.43 7.99
C LEU A 104 -5.55 10.80 8.16
N ASN A 105 -5.48 9.46 8.28
CA ASN A 105 -4.20 8.79 8.52
C ASN A 105 -3.30 8.83 7.28
N ARG A 106 -3.86 8.67 6.08
CA ARG A 106 -3.08 8.83 4.85
C ARG A 106 -2.45 10.21 4.76
N THR A 107 -3.20 11.27 5.10
CA THR A 107 -2.67 12.63 5.12
C THR A 107 -1.57 12.80 6.15
N LYS A 108 -1.70 12.21 7.36
CA LYS A 108 -0.62 12.23 8.37
C LYS A 108 0.64 11.54 7.87
N ILE A 109 0.51 10.36 7.27
CA ILE A 109 1.64 9.58 6.73
C ILE A 109 2.34 10.36 5.60
N ILE A 110 1.57 10.96 4.68
CA ILE A 110 2.13 11.76 3.60
C ILE A 110 2.88 12.98 4.15
N LYS A 111 2.30 13.71 5.10
CA LYS A 111 2.98 14.84 5.74
C LYS A 111 4.26 14.43 6.44
N PHE A 112 4.27 13.29 7.13
CA PHE A 112 5.47 12.73 7.75
C PHE A 112 6.55 12.45 6.70
N ALA A 113 6.21 11.77 5.61
CA ALA A 113 7.13 11.44 4.53
C ALA A 113 7.67 12.71 3.81
N LEU A 114 6.80 13.70 3.52
CA LEU A 114 7.22 14.97 2.90
C LEU A 114 8.17 15.77 3.82
N ASN A 115 7.90 15.82 5.12
CA ASN A 115 8.82 16.45 6.09
C ASN A 115 10.17 15.73 6.13
N ALA A 116 10.17 14.40 6.14
CA ALA A 116 11.39 13.63 6.11
C ALA A 116 12.18 13.86 4.81
N LEU A 117 11.50 13.94 3.64
CA LEU A 117 12.13 14.24 2.34
C LEU A 117 12.77 15.63 2.32
N SER A 118 12.09 16.66 2.83
CA SER A 118 12.65 18.03 2.93
C SER A 118 13.89 18.03 3.81
N ARG A 119 13.86 17.39 4.99
CA ARG A 119 15.02 17.23 5.88
C ARG A 119 16.14 16.37 5.27
N TYR A 120 15.80 15.45 4.37
CA TYR A 120 16.76 14.62 3.63
C TYR A 120 17.51 15.41 2.54
N GLY A 121 17.06 16.63 2.24
CA GLY A 121 17.69 17.56 1.27
C GLY A 121 16.96 17.63 -0.06
N VAL A 122 15.78 17.04 -0.19
CA VAL A 122 14.93 17.22 -1.39
C VAL A 122 14.31 18.61 -1.35
N SER A 123 14.46 19.37 -2.43
CA SER A 123 13.86 20.72 -2.51
C SER A 123 12.34 20.67 -2.45
N ASP A 124 11.69 21.66 -1.83
CA ASP A 124 10.23 21.70 -1.62
C ASP A 124 9.43 21.49 -2.90
N LYS A 125 9.88 22.06 -4.02
CA LYS A 125 9.26 21.87 -5.35
C LYS A 125 9.25 20.42 -5.83
N ASN A 126 10.18 19.58 -5.33
CA ASN A 126 10.37 18.21 -5.75
C ASN A 126 9.85 17.19 -4.70
N CYS A 127 9.54 17.63 -3.46
CA CYS A 127 9.12 16.73 -2.38
C CYS A 127 7.91 15.85 -2.74
N VAL A 128 6.89 16.42 -3.40
CA VAL A 128 5.70 15.64 -3.81
C VAL A 128 6.08 14.60 -4.87
N THR A 129 6.92 14.95 -5.84
CA THR A 129 7.39 14.01 -6.87
C THR A 129 8.22 12.89 -6.26
N ALA A 130 9.14 13.22 -5.35
CA ALA A 130 9.95 12.23 -4.62
C ALA A 130 9.08 11.33 -3.73
N GLY A 131 8.08 11.90 -3.06
CA GLY A 131 7.11 11.13 -2.27
C GLY A 131 6.30 10.15 -3.13
N ASN A 132 5.86 10.58 -4.32
CA ASN A 132 5.18 9.71 -5.27
C ASN A 132 6.11 8.59 -5.80
N LEU A 133 7.38 8.90 -6.06
CA LEU A 133 8.36 7.89 -6.48
C LEU A 133 8.53 6.80 -5.41
N LEU A 134 8.69 7.19 -4.15
CA LEU A 134 8.79 6.24 -3.02
C LEU A 134 7.49 5.43 -2.84
N ASN A 135 6.33 6.10 -2.91
CA ASN A 135 5.04 5.43 -2.82
C ASN A 135 4.87 4.38 -3.93
N ASN A 136 5.19 4.74 -5.18
CA ASN A 136 5.10 3.83 -6.32
C ASN A 136 6.08 2.66 -6.20
N TYR A 137 7.29 2.91 -5.67
CA TYR A 137 8.23 1.85 -5.37
C TYR A 137 7.64 0.83 -4.40
N VAL A 138 7.09 1.28 -3.26
CA VAL A 138 6.48 0.38 -2.27
C VAL A 138 5.31 -0.41 -2.87
N LEU A 139 4.39 0.26 -3.56
CA LEU A 139 3.23 -0.40 -4.17
C LEU A 139 3.63 -1.44 -5.21
N SER A 140 4.56 -1.10 -6.11
CA SER A 140 5.03 -2.01 -7.16
C SER A 140 5.79 -3.19 -6.56
N PHE A 141 6.68 -2.93 -5.60
CA PHE A 141 7.43 -3.99 -4.93
C PHE A 141 6.51 -4.98 -4.22
N VAL A 142 5.52 -4.49 -3.47
CA VAL A 142 4.54 -5.36 -2.77
C VAL A 142 3.71 -6.17 -3.76
N ALA A 143 3.29 -5.57 -4.88
CA ALA A 143 2.57 -6.31 -5.92
C ALA A 143 3.42 -7.45 -6.51
N ASP A 144 4.71 -7.18 -6.77
CA ASP A 144 5.66 -8.17 -7.25
C ASP A 144 5.96 -9.25 -6.21
N GLU A 145 6.16 -8.89 -4.95
CA GLU A 145 6.36 -9.82 -3.84
C GLU A 145 5.17 -10.79 -3.70
N ILE A 146 3.93 -10.25 -3.72
CA ILE A 146 2.71 -11.08 -3.64
C ILE A 146 2.63 -12.02 -4.84
N ARG A 147 2.90 -11.52 -6.06
CA ARG A 147 2.89 -12.35 -7.28
C ARG A 147 3.92 -13.46 -7.20
N THR A 148 5.14 -13.14 -6.80
CA THR A 148 6.25 -14.11 -6.71
C THR A 148 5.97 -15.19 -5.65
N ARG A 149 5.35 -14.83 -4.52
CA ARG A 149 4.95 -15.81 -3.49
C ARG A 149 3.90 -16.82 -3.98
N HIS A 150 3.16 -16.50 -5.06
CA HIS A 150 2.14 -17.35 -5.67
C HIS A 150 2.62 -18.01 -6.97
N THR A 151 3.88 -17.81 -7.38
CA THR A 151 4.48 -18.48 -8.53
C THR A 151 4.56 -19.98 -8.29
N SER A 152 4.08 -20.78 -9.24
CA SER A 152 4.14 -22.24 -9.14
C SER A 152 5.59 -22.76 -9.29
N PRO A 153 5.91 -23.95 -8.79
CA PRO A 153 7.23 -24.55 -8.97
C PRO A 153 7.63 -24.70 -10.46
N GLU A 154 6.66 -24.95 -11.34
CA GLU A 154 6.87 -25.06 -12.79
C GLU A 154 7.28 -23.72 -13.40
N GLU A 155 6.57 -22.64 -13.03
CA GLU A 155 6.88 -21.29 -13.50
C GLU A 155 8.24 -20.82 -12.95
N ALA A 156 8.54 -21.10 -11.67
CA ALA A 156 9.85 -20.80 -11.07
C ALA A 156 10.99 -21.47 -11.85
N LYS A 157 10.84 -22.74 -12.19
CA LYS A 157 11.81 -23.48 -12.99
C LYS A 157 11.97 -22.92 -14.41
N GLN A 158 10.90 -22.46 -15.03
CA GLN A 158 10.98 -21.78 -16.33
C GLN A 158 11.75 -20.45 -16.24
N LEU A 159 11.53 -19.68 -15.17
CA LEU A 159 12.30 -18.44 -14.92
C LEU A 159 13.79 -18.72 -14.73
N GLU A 160 14.15 -19.75 -13.96
CA GLU A 160 15.53 -20.19 -13.78
C GLU A 160 16.20 -20.56 -15.12
N GLN A 161 15.50 -21.28 -16.00
CA GLN A 161 16.01 -21.65 -17.31
C GLN A 161 16.19 -20.43 -18.24
N LEU A 162 15.30 -19.44 -18.15
CA LEU A 162 15.32 -18.26 -19.03
C LEU A 162 16.33 -17.20 -18.56
N TRP A 163 16.46 -16.99 -17.28
CA TRP A 163 17.28 -15.91 -16.71
C TRP A 163 18.61 -16.38 -16.14
N GLY A 164 18.72 -17.67 -15.80
CA GLY A 164 19.85 -18.29 -15.08
C GLY A 164 19.60 -18.31 -13.57
N GLU A 165 20.03 -19.40 -12.94
CA GLU A 165 19.85 -19.67 -11.50
C GLU A 165 20.32 -18.50 -10.62
N GLN A 166 21.45 -17.85 -10.97
CA GLN A 166 22.04 -16.75 -10.20
C GLN A 166 21.13 -15.51 -10.10
N TYR A 167 20.13 -15.36 -10.95
CA TYR A 167 19.21 -14.22 -10.93
C TYR A 167 17.88 -14.50 -10.24
N VAL A 168 17.57 -15.78 -9.96
CA VAL A 168 16.27 -16.20 -9.39
C VAL A 168 16.38 -16.52 -7.89
N LEU A 169 17.59 -16.81 -7.40
CA LEU A 169 17.79 -17.46 -6.11
C LEU A 169 17.72 -16.57 -4.87
N ASN A 170 17.70 -15.25 -4.96
CA ASN A 170 17.58 -14.42 -3.75
C ASN A 170 16.13 -14.09 -3.46
N MET A 171 15.47 -14.89 -2.61
CA MET A 171 14.08 -14.76 -2.19
C MET A 171 13.91 -13.98 -0.87
N ASP A 172 14.96 -13.30 -0.36
CA ASP A 172 14.80 -12.39 0.76
C ASP A 172 14.20 -11.07 0.27
N PHE A 173 12.87 -11.01 0.33
CA PHE A 173 12.12 -9.82 -0.09
C PHE A 173 12.42 -8.59 0.78
N GLU A 174 12.81 -8.77 2.04
CA GLU A 174 13.16 -7.63 2.89
C GLU A 174 14.50 -7.04 2.48
N GLU A 175 15.51 -7.87 2.23
CA GLU A 175 16.81 -7.43 1.73
C GLU A 175 16.67 -6.74 0.38
N GLN A 176 15.92 -7.31 -0.56
CA GLN A 176 15.67 -6.72 -1.88
C GLN A 176 14.94 -5.38 -1.77
N PHE A 177 13.90 -5.30 -0.92
CA PHE A 177 13.17 -4.06 -0.68
C PHE A 177 14.09 -2.98 -0.11
N LEU A 178 14.89 -3.30 0.89
CA LEU A 178 15.82 -2.34 1.51
C LEU A 178 16.92 -1.91 0.53
N TYR A 179 17.42 -2.81 -0.32
CA TYR A 179 18.38 -2.47 -1.36
C TYR A 179 17.82 -1.46 -2.36
N GLY A 180 16.64 -1.73 -2.93
CA GLY A 180 16.01 -0.81 -3.88
C GLY A 180 15.66 0.54 -3.25
N LEU A 181 15.15 0.53 -2.00
CA LEU A 181 14.92 1.77 -1.25
C LEU A 181 16.21 2.57 -1.05
N LYS A 182 17.32 1.92 -0.68
CA LYS A 182 18.64 2.55 -0.55
C LYS A 182 19.09 3.20 -1.86
N VAL A 183 18.90 2.53 -3.00
CA VAL A 183 19.22 3.06 -4.33
C VAL A 183 18.41 4.32 -4.61
N LEU A 184 17.09 4.29 -4.38
CA LEU A 184 16.22 5.46 -4.57
C LEU A 184 16.62 6.64 -3.68
N LEU A 185 16.86 6.40 -2.40
CA LEU A 185 17.27 7.44 -1.46
C LEU A 185 18.63 8.03 -1.83
N ALA A 186 19.61 7.22 -2.23
CA ALA A 186 20.90 7.70 -2.71
C ALA A 186 20.76 8.58 -3.97
N GLY A 187 19.90 8.18 -4.91
CA GLY A 187 19.59 8.97 -6.10
C GLY A 187 18.98 10.34 -5.77
N LEU A 188 18.05 10.41 -4.81
CA LEU A 188 17.44 11.67 -4.39
C LEU A 188 18.45 12.66 -3.77
N GLN A 189 19.54 12.20 -3.16
CA GLN A 189 20.61 13.09 -2.64
C GLN A 189 21.48 13.69 -3.74
N GLN A 190 21.59 13.05 -4.90
CA GLN A 190 22.42 13.52 -6.01
C GLN A 190 21.74 14.55 -6.88
N ILE A 191 20.39 14.64 -6.82
CA ILE A 191 19.59 15.57 -7.63
C ILE A 191 19.24 16.77 -6.73
N LYS A 192 19.99 17.85 -6.85
CA LYS A 192 19.75 19.11 -6.15
C LYS A 192 18.89 20.06 -6.96
#